data_e0a1c24cfc2c88bf2eb02d19be777882
#
_entry.id   e0a1c24cfc2c88bf2eb02d19be777882
#
_cell.length_a   1.000
_cell.length_b   1.000
_cell.length_c   1.000
_cell.angle_alpha   90.00
_cell.angle_beta   90.00
_cell.angle_gamma   90.00
#
_symmetry.space_group_name_H-M   'P 1'
#
loop_
_entity.id
_entity.type
_entity.pdbx_description
1 polymer ?
#
loop_
_entity_poly.entity_id
_entity_poly.type
_entity_poly.pdbx_seq_one_letter_code
_entity_poly.pdbx_strand_id
1 'polypeptide(L)'
;VFMVSDSMHEHYKRKYNKDFSYKTYIMPCYNNELSKELFFTPAKYENEVYCYVGGLSVWQCFPETVELYKKIEEKNPNACFKVFTGDQDKAKQILTEKGVKNFEVKYVTPDKLVGELASCKYGFIVRAESPVNYVATPTKLSNYIAAGLIPIVSNTVGFFEEILCNAKNAVVLNGQNDLDKILAVSKKDTKAEEVYTEFDSLFEKFYNTEEHIKHIAEQIKNVKFV
;
A
#
# COMPACT_ATOMS: atom_id res chain seq x y z
N VAL A 1 20.33 3.61 -15.48
CA VAL A 1 19.64 4.33 -14.38
C VAL A 1 18.57 3.43 -13.81
N PHE A 2 18.47 3.38 -12.47
CA PHE A 2 17.37 2.70 -11.79
C PHE A 2 16.36 3.74 -11.32
N MET A 3 15.09 3.52 -11.57
CA MET A 3 13.99 4.34 -11.11
C MET A 3 12.91 3.46 -10.50
N VAL A 4 12.12 4.01 -9.58
CA VAL A 4 11.14 3.20 -8.85
C VAL A 4 9.77 3.13 -9.54
N SER A 5 9.47 4.05 -10.46
CA SER A 5 8.20 4.10 -11.19
C SER A 5 8.33 4.78 -12.54
N ASP A 6 7.38 4.51 -13.43
CA ASP A 6 7.24 5.24 -14.70
C ASP A 6 6.93 6.73 -14.44
N SER A 7 6.14 7.03 -13.42
CA SER A 7 5.89 8.41 -12.99
C SER A 7 7.18 9.16 -12.62
N MET A 8 8.15 8.48 -11.98
CA MET A 8 9.47 9.06 -11.70
C MET A 8 10.26 9.29 -12.99
N HIS A 9 10.26 8.34 -13.90
CA HIS A 9 10.92 8.47 -15.19
C HIS A 9 10.37 9.68 -15.98
N GLU A 10 9.06 9.78 -16.13
CA GLU A 10 8.42 10.89 -16.81
C GLU A 10 8.61 12.25 -16.12
N HIS A 11 8.67 12.26 -14.77
CA HIS A 11 9.02 13.48 -14.03
C HIS A 11 10.43 13.96 -14.37
N TYR A 12 11.42 13.08 -14.37
CA TYR A 12 12.81 13.46 -14.70
C TYR A 12 12.98 13.82 -16.18
N LYS A 13 12.32 13.11 -17.08
CA LYS A 13 12.28 13.42 -18.50
C LYS A 13 11.82 14.86 -18.76
N ARG A 14 10.72 15.25 -18.12
CA ARG A 14 10.20 16.63 -18.19
C ARG A 14 11.13 17.64 -17.53
N LYS A 15 11.62 17.34 -16.31
CA LYS A 15 12.45 18.25 -15.51
C LYS A 15 13.78 18.60 -16.20
N TYR A 16 14.40 17.64 -16.85
CA TYR A 16 15.71 17.81 -17.48
C TYR A 16 15.64 17.94 -19.02
N ASN A 17 14.45 17.85 -19.59
CA ASN A 17 14.24 17.82 -21.03
C ASN A 17 15.13 16.78 -21.74
N LYS A 18 15.25 15.58 -21.15
CA LYS A 18 16.06 14.48 -21.65
C LYS A 18 15.32 13.16 -21.54
N ASP A 19 15.39 12.36 -22.60
CA ASP A 19 14.89 11.00 -22.58
C ASP A 19 15.97 10.03 -22.05
N PHE A 20 15.62 9.29 -21.02
CA PHE A 20 16.48 8.29 -20.38
C PHE A 20 16.00 6.85 -20.63
N SER A 21 14.94 6.65 -21.42
CA SER A 21 14.25 5.36 -21.63
C SER A 21 15.23 4.24 -22.00
N TYR A 22 16.18 4.53 -22.89
CA TYR A 22 17.15 3.56 -23.40
C TYR A 22 18.14 2.99 -22.36
N LYS A 23 18.22 3.61 -21.18
CA LYS A 23 19.13 3.22 -20.10
C LYS A 23 18.45 3.18 -18.73
N THR A 24 17.11 3.23 -18.71
CA THR A 24 16.35 3.19 -17.46
C THR A 24 15.76 1.79 -17.27
N TYR A 25 15.89 1.30 -16.05
CA TYR A 25 15.20 0.13 -15.55
C TYR A 25 14.26 0.56 -14.41
N ILE A 26 12.99 0.21 -14.53
CA ILE A 26 11.97 0.48 -13.51
C ILE A 26 11.88 -0.70 -12.58
N MET A 27 12.05 -0.46 -11.28
CA MET A 27 11.92 -1.45 -10.23
C MET A 27 11.22 -0.83 -9.03
N PRO A 28 9.95 -1.16 -8.77
CA PRO A 28 9.22 -0.67 -7.61
C PRO A 28 9.90 -1.07 -6.31
N CYS A 29 9.69 -0.27 -5.25
CA CYS A 29 10.19 -0.62 -3.93
C CYS A 29 9.30 -1.68 -3.29
N TYR A 30 9.91 -2.79 -2.86
CA TYR A 30 9.26 -3.84 -2.07
C TYR A 30 10.29 -4.48 -1.12
N ASN A 31 9.84 -5.18 -0.10
CA ASN A 31 10.71 -5.78 0.91
C ASN A 31 10.20 -7.11 1.48
N ASN A 32 9.11 -7.64 0.94
CA ASN A 32 8.56 -8.92 1.36
C ASN A 32 8.10 -9.72 0.14
N GLU A 33 8.18 -11.02 0.24
CA GLU A 33 7.58 -11.99 -0.66
C GLU A 33 6.10 -12.20 -0.31
N LEU A 34 5.31 -12.68 -1.27
CA LEU A 34 3.91 -13.01 -1.02
C LEU A 34 3.82 -14.26 -0.14
N SER A 35 3.01 -14.17 0.92
CA SER A 35 2.84 -15.25 1.92
C SER A 35 1.43 -15.83 1.80
N LYS A 36 1.28 -16.89 0.99
CA LYS A 36 -0.03 -17.50 0.67
C LYS A 36 -0.86 -17.85 1.90
N GLU A 37 -0.24 -18.42 2.93
CA GLU A 37 -0.91 -18.84 4.17
C GLU A 37 -1.62 -17.68 4.90
N LEU A 38 -1.14 -16.45 4.76
CA LEU A 38 -1.72 -15.29 5.42
C LEU A 38 -3.07 -14.87 4.83
N PHE A 39 -3.34 -15.26 3.58
CA PHE A 39 -4.65 -15.03 2.95
C PHE A 39 -5.74 -15.91 3.57
N PHE A 40 -5.37 -17.08 4.05
CA PHE A 40 -6.29 -18.07 4.62
C PHE A 40 -6.34 -18.04 6.15
N THR A 41 -5.88 -16.94 6.75
CA THR A 41 -6.03 -16.71 8.20
C THR A 41 -7.51 -16.76 8.58
N PRO A 42 -7.92 -17.55 9.60
CA PRO A 42 -9.33 -17.66 9.99
C PRO A 42 -9.99 -16.30 10.24
N ALA A 43 -11.19 -16.14 9.72
CA ALA A 43 -12.03 -14.94 9.83
C ALA A 43 -11.40 -13.62 9.33
N LYS A 44 -10.28 -13.68 8.59
CA LYS A 44 -9.59 -12.49 8.07
C LYS A 44 -10.51 -11.58 7.27
N TYR A 45 -11.27 -12.15 6.34
CA TYR A 45 -12.16 -11.37 5.46
C TYR A 45 -13.56 -11.18 6.02
N GLU A 46 -13.89 -11.79 7.16
CA GLU A 46 -15.14 -11.61 7.89
C GLU A 46 -15.06 -10.41 8.85
N ASN A 47 -13.87 -10.20 9.46
CA ASN A 47 -13.65 -9.15 10.45
C ASN A 47 -13.28 -7.82 9.77
N GLU A 48 -13.91 -6.74 10.22
CA GLU A 48 -13.64 -5.39 9.72
C GLU A 48 -12.43 -4.74 10.44
N VAL A 49 -11.25 -5.32 10.22
CA VAL A 49 -9.99 -4.83 10.80
C VAL A 49 -9.22 -4.03 9.75
N TYR A 50 -9.05 -2.76 10.04
CA TYR A 50 -8.30 -1.80 9.24
C TYR A 50 -6.91 -1.60 9.84
N CYS A 51 -5.91 -1.31 9.03
CA CYS A 51 -4.61 -0.97 9.58
C CYS A 51 -3.92 0.22 8.88
N TYR A 52 -2.99 0.80 9.61
CA TYR A 52 -2.00 1.75 9.12
C TYR A 52 -0.61 1.29 9.55
N VAL A 53 0.37 1.37 8.65
CA VAL A 53 1.77 1.01 8.92
C VAL A 53 2.68 2.20 8.62
N GLY A 54 3.59 2.55 9.52
CA GLY A 54 4.70 3.47 9.27
C GLY A 54 4.75 4.69 10.17
N GLY A 55 5.66 5.62 9.86
CA GLY A 55 5.83 6.86 10.62
C GLY A 55 4.69 7.87 10.42
N LEU A 56 4.69 8.92 11.26
CA LEU A 56 3.65 9.96 11.25
C LEU A 56 4.13 11.29 10.65
N SER A 57 5.06 11.23 9.68
CA SER A 57 5.50 12.40 8.93
C SER A 57 4.33 12.99 8.13
N VAL A 58 4.35 14.31 7.91
CA VAL A 58 3.24 15.05 7.28
C VAL A 58 2.77 14.43 5.96
N TRP A 59 3.69 14.00 5.10
CA TRP A 59 3.36 13.37 3.80
C TRP A 59 2.72 11.99 3.91
N GLN A 60 2.71 11.39 5.12
CA GLN A 60 2.06 10.12 5.42
C GLN A 60 0.56 10.26 5.68
N CYS A 61 0.05 11.49 5.86
CA CYS A 61 -1.36 11.83 6.03
C CYS A 61 -2.07 10.97 7.09
N PHE A 62 -1.41 10.76 8.23
CA PHE A 62 -2.00 9.95 9.31
C PHE A 62 -3.26 10.58 9.91
N PRO A 63 -3.32 11.91 10.21
CA PRO A 63 -4.53 12.56 10.69
C PRO A 63 -5.73 12.40 9.73
N GLU A 64 -5.50 12.51 8.42
CA GLU A 64 -6.52 12.33 7.38
C GLU A 64 -6.99 10.87 7.31
N THR A 65 -6.07 9.92 7.49
CA THR A 65 -6.38 8.49 7.59
C THR A 65 -7.28 8.22 8.80
N VAL A 66 -6.96 8.84 9.95
CA VAL A 66 -7.77 8.72 11.19
C VAL A 66 -9.16 9.30 11.00
N GLU A 67 -9.30 10.45 10.32
CA GLU A 67 -10.60 11.04 10.01
C GLU A 67 -11.46 10.15 9.11
N LEU A 68 -10.82 9.52 8.11
CA LEU A 68 -11.52 8.58 7.24
C LEU A 68 -11.96 7.33 8.01
N TYR A 69 -11.06 6.75 8.83
CA TYR A 69 -11.41 5.61 9.67
C TYR A 69 -12.52 5.96 10.67
N LYS A 70 -12.50 7.14 11.27
CA LYS A 70 -13.56 7.58 12.18
C LYS A 70 -14.95 7.54 11.54
N LYS A 71 -15.06 7.98 10.29
CA LYS A 71 -16.32 7.90 9.53
C LYS A 71 -16.76 6.45 9.27
N ILE A 72 -15.79 5.54 9.09
CA ILE A 72 -16.05 4.09 8.94
C ILE A 72 -16.58 3.52 10.26
N GLU A 73 -15.90 3.80 11.38
CA GLU A 73 -16.30 3.38 12.74
C GLU A 73 -17.72 3.84 13.10
N GLU A 74 -18.11 5.06 12.71
CA GLU A 74 -19.46 5.57 12.91
C GLU A 74 -20.54 4.80 12.15
N LYS A 75 -20.21 4.20 11.01
CA LYS A 75 -21.10 3.35 10.21
C LYS A 75 -21.03 1.88 10.61
N ASN A 76 -19.89 1.44 11.12
CA ASN A 76 -19.66 0.08 11.61
C ASN A 76 -18.93 0.10 12.95
N PRO A 77 -19.64 0.13 14.09
CA PRO A 77 -19.04 0.16 15.43
C PRO A 77 -18.19 -1.06 15.78
N ASN A 78 -18.28 -2.15 15.01
CA ASN A 78 -17.44 -3.35 15.19
C ASN A 78 -16.11 -3.25 14.43
N ALA A 79 -15.89 -2.21 13.63
CA ALA A 79 -14.60 -1.97 12.98
C ALA A 79 -13.51 -1.74 14.02
N CYS A 80 -12.29 -2.23 13.75
CA CYS A 80 -11.12 -2.04 14.60
C CYS A 80 -9.97 -1.43 13.78
N PHE A 81 -9.24 -0.47 14.37
CA PHE A 81 -8.09 0.17 13.72
C PHE A 81 -6.77 -0.21 14.39
N LYS A 82 -5.93 -0.96 13.69
CA LYS A 82 -4.58 -1.31 14.14
C LYS A 82 -3.55 -0.36 13.54
N VAL A 83 -2.77 0.29 14.39
CA VAL A 83 -1.73 1.24 13.98
C VAL A 83 -0.36 0.70 14.36
N PHE A 84 0.44 0.38 13.35
CA PHE A 84 1.81 -0.13 13.51
C PHE A 84 2.80 1.01 13.26
N THR A 85 3.31 1.61 14.33
CA THR A 85 4.19 2.78 14.26
C THR A 85 5.23 2.83 15.38
N GLY A 86 6.36 3.47 15.12
CA GLY A 86 7.32 3.85 16.15
C GLY A 86 6.86 5.05 17.00
N ASP A 87 5.99 5.89 16.43
CA ASP A 87 5.47 7.11 17.07
C ASP A 87 4.20 6.82 17.89
N GLN A 88 4.23 5.80 18.77
CA GLN A 88 3.04 5.24 19.41
C GLN A 88 2.24 6.28 20.21
N ASP A 89 2.91 7.09 21.03
CA ASP A 89 2.23 8.07 21.91
C ASP A 89 1.53 9.15 21.07
N LYS A 90 2.19 9.63 20.01
CA LYS A 90 1.61 10.60 19.09
C LYS A 90 0.42 10.01 18.33
N ALA A 91 0.51 8.75 17.92
CA ALA A 91 -0.61 8.06 17.27
C ALA A 91 -1.82 7.94 18.19
N LYS A 92 -1.62 7.50 19.45
CA LYS A 92 -2.66 7.41 20.47
C LYS A 92 -3.30 8.76 20.74
N GLN A 93 -2.49 9.82 20.86
CA GLN A 93 -2.99 11.18 21.05
C GLN A 93 -3.93 11.58 19.90
N ILE A 94 -3.50 11.46 18.64
CA ILE A 94 -4.30 11.82 17.46
C ILE A 94 -5.61 11.02 17.41
N LEU A 95 -5.54 9.70 17.63
CA LEU A 95 -6.73 8.82 17.64
C LEU A 95 -7.74 9.25 18.72
N THR A 96 -7.26 9.56 19.92
CA THR A 96 -8.10 10.00 21.05
C THR A 96 -8.72 11.38 20.78
N GLU A 97 -7.93 12.34 20.29
CA GLU A 97 -8.40 13.69 19.93
C GLU A 97 -9.47 13.67 18.84
N LYS A 98 -9.35 12.75 17.87
CA LYS A 98 -10.35 12.53 16.81
C LYS A 98 -11.54 11.68 17.26
N GLY A 99 -11.54 11.19 18.51
CA GLY A 99 -12.64 10.43 19.10
C GLY A 99 -12.83 9.02 18.52
N VAL A 100 -11.77 8.40 18.01
CA VAL A 100 -11.77 6.99 17.64
C VAL A 100 -11.88 6.15 18.92
N LYS A 101 -12.72 5.12 18.90
CA LYS A 101 -13.05 4.31 20.10
C LYS A 101 -12.36 2.96 20.10
N ASN A 102 -12.33 2.30 18.94
CA ASN A 102 -11.82 0.94 18.82
C ASN A 102 -10.51 0.93 18.03
N PHE A 103 -9.38 1.01 18.74
CA PHE A 103 -8.05 0.99 18.14
C PHE A 103 -7.01 0.29 18.99
N GLU A 104 -5.97 -0.20 18.31
CA GLU A 104 -4.75 -0.74 18.90
C GLU A 104 -3.55 -0.01 18.28
N VAL A 105 -2.59 0.41 19.11
CA VAL A 105 -1.35 1.03 18.64
C VAL A 105 -0.17 0.26 19.20
N LYS A 106 0.69 -0.24 18.31
CA LYS A 106 1.92 -0.94 18.71
C LYS A 106 3.07 -0.71 17.73
N TYR A 107 4.28 -0.92 18.21
CA TYR A 107 5.46 -1.05 17.37
C TYR A 107 5.69 -2.52 17.02
N VAL A 108 6.05 -2.77 15.77
CA VAL A 108 6.41 -4.09 15.26
C VAL A 108 7.67 -3.95 14.43
N THR A 109 8.62 -4.85 14.60
CA THR A 109 9.84 -4.89 13.78
C THR A 109 9.50 -5.32 12.35
N PRO A 110 10.28 -4.87 11.34
CA PRO A 110 9.98 -5.17 9.93
C PRO A 110 9.85 -6.66 9.61
N ASP A 111 10.65 -7.51 10.24
CA ASP A 111 10.64 -8.97 10.09
C ASP A 111 9.34 -9.64 10.58
N LYS A 112 8.66 -9.03 11.55
CA LYS A 112 7.39 -9.53 12.12
C LYS A 112 6.15 -8.88 11.52
N LEU A 113 6.33 -7.78 10.78
CA LEU A 113 5.22 -6.95 10.34
C LEU A 113 4.21 -7.71 9.49
N VAL A 114 4.66 -8.48 8.50
CA VAL A 114 3.76 -9.19 7.58
C VAL A 114 2.91 -10.21 8.32
N GLY A 115 3.47 -10.92 9.31
CA GLY A 115 2.71 -11.83 10.17
C GLY A 115 1.64 -11.11 11.02
N GLU A 116 1.95 -9.91 11.53
CA GLU A 116 0.97 -9.10 12.29
C GLU A 116 -0.18 -8.60 11.40
N LEU A 117 0.11 -8.33 10.12
CA LEU A 117 -0.90 -7.93 9.14
C LEU A 117 -1.89 -9.06 8.79
N ALA A 118 -1.57 -10.32 9.08
CA ALA A 118 -2.44 -11.47 8.83
C ALA A 118 -3.86 -11.29 9.41
N SER A 119 -3.96 -10.61 10.56
CA SER A 119 -5.23 -10.33 11.24
C SER A 119 -5.99 -9.10 10.72
N CYS A 120 -5.45 -8.41 9.69
CA CYS A 120 -6.07 -7.22 9.11
C CYS A 120 -6.69 -7.56 7.76
N LYS A 121 -7.85 -6.96 7.46
CA LYS A 121 -8.52 -7.07 6.17
C LYS A 121 -8.15 -5.92 5.24
N TYR A 122 -7.98 -4.71 5.77
CA TYR A 122 -7.73 -3.49 4.99
C TYR A 122 -6.46 -2.78 5.44
N GLY A 123 -5.76 -2.16 4.47
CA GLY A 123 -4.58 -1.34 4.75
C GLY A 123 -4.66 0.03 4.10
N PHE A 124 -4.51 1.11 4.90
CA PHE A 124 -4.55 2.49 4.43
C PHE A 124 -3.21 2.99 3.91
N ILE A 125 -3.22 3.60 2.72
CA ILE A 125 -2.13 4.41 2.17
C ILE A 125 -2.72 5.73 1.64
N VAL A 126 -3.09 6.62 2.55
CA VAL A 126 -3.58 7.95 2.20
C VAL A 126 -2.39 8.88 1.98
N ARG A 127 -2.39 9.65 0.90
CA ARG A 127 -1.34 10.58 0.52
C ARG A 127 -1.93 11.89 0.02
N ALA A 128 -1.32 13.02 0.39
CA ALA A 128 -1.64 14.30 -0.20
C ALA A 128 -1.04 14.42 -1.61
N GLU A 129 -1.64 15.23 -2.44
CA GLU A 129 -1.11 15.56 -3.76
C GLU A 129 0.23 16.30 -3.63
N SER A 130 1.27 15.74 -4.19
CA SER A 130 2.60 16.35 -4.25
C SER A 130 3.47 15.61 -5.27
N PRO A 131 4.49 16.29 -5.87
CA PRO A 131 5.42 15.63 -6.78
C PRO A 131 6.14 14.43 -6.14
N VAL A 132 6.46 14.50 -4.84
CA VAL A 132 7.12 13.42 -4.10
C VAL A 132 6.22 12.19 -3.99
N ASN A 133 4.96 12.38 -3.65
CA ASN A 133 4.00 11.28 -3.56
C ASN A 133 3.68 10.71 -4.94
N TYR A 134 3.56 11.56 -5.97
CA TYR A 134 3.25 11.13 -7.33
C TYR A 134 4.28 10.14 -7.89
N VAL A 135 5.57 10.36 -7.65
CA VAL A 135 6.66 9.51 -8.17
C VAL A 135 7.01 8.32 -7.27
N ALA A 136 6.46 8.25 -6.07
CA ALA A 136 6.82 7.24 -5.07
C ALA A 136 6.23 5.86 -5.39
N THR A 137 6.92 4.81 -4.89
CA THR A 137 6.39 3.44 -4.79
C THR A 137 6.42 3.02 -3.32
N PRO A 138 5.38 3.34 -2.54
CA PRO A 138 5.37 3.06 -1.12
C PRO A 138 5.44 1.56 -0.83
N THR A 139 6.46 1.11 -0.10
CA THR A 139 6.63 -0.30 0.32
C THR A 139 5.47 -0.84 1.16
N LYS A 140 4.63 0.04 1.73
CA LYS A 140 3.39 -0.37 2.39
C LYS A 140 2.47 -1.17 1.47
N LEU A 141 2.41 -0.81 0.18
CA LEU A 141 1.55 -1.51 -0.77
C LEU A 141 2.01 -2.95 -0.94
N SER A 142 3.30 -3.19 -1.16
CA SER A 142 3.83 -4.56 -1.26
C SER A 142 3.59 -5.36 0.03
N ASN A 143 3.75 -4.75 1.21
CA ASN A 143 3.46 -5.41 2.49
C ASN A 143 1.98 -5.80 2.61
N TYR A 144 1.06 -4.92 2.22
CA TYR A 144 -0.37 -5.19 2.28
C TYR A 144 -0.76 -6.30 1.30
N ILE A 145 -0.32 -6.20 0.05
CA ILE A 145 -0.57 -7.23 -0.96
C ILE A 145 0.05 -8.56 -0.52
N ALA A 146 1.31 -8.57 -0.02
CA ALA A 146 2.00 -9.78 0.45
C ALA A 146 1.26 -10.51 1.58
N ALA A 147 0.58 -9.75 2.44
CA ALA A 147 -0.19 -10.29 3.55
C ALA A 147 -1.70 -10.45 3.22
N GLY A 148 -2.14 -10.21 1.99
CA GLY A 148 -3.53 -10.37 1.57
C GLY A 148 -4.49 -9.31 2.09
N LEU A 149 -4.03 -8.08 2.37
CA LEU A 149 -4.90 -6.97 2.75
C LEU A 149 -5.43 -6.26 1.51
N ILE A 150 -6.70 -5.88 1.56
CA ILE A 150 -7.32 -5.01 0.56
C ILE A 150 -6.80 -3.58 0.76
N PRO A 151 -5.98 -3.02 -0.16
CA PRO A 151 -5.43 -1.70 0.01
C PRO A 151 -6.50 -0.62 -0.24
N ILE A 152 -6.51 0.39 0.65
CA ILE A 152 -7.30 1.61 0.51
C ILE A 152 -6.30 2.75 0.28
N VAL A 153 -6.21 3.24 -0.95
CA VAL A 153 -5.16 4.14 -1.40
C VAL A 153 -5.72 5.41 -2.02
N SER A 154 -5.05 6.55 -1.85
CA SER A 154 -5.37 7.75 -2.61
C SER A 154 -4.81 7.69 -4.04
N ASN A 155 -5.50 8.27 -4.99
CA ASN A 155 -5.08 8.34 -6.42
C ASN A 155 -3.92 9.30 -6.69
N THR A 156 -3.30 9.85 -5.66
CA THR A 156 -2.21 10.84 -5.77
C THR A 156 -0.83 10.23 -6.03
N VAL A 157 -0.72 8.90 -5.96
CA VAL A 157 0.51 8.15 -6.24
C VAL A 157 0.37 7.50 -7.62
N GLY A 158 1.18 7.91 -8.58
CA GLY A 158 1.08 7.44 -9.97
C GLY A 158 1.23 5.92 -10.12
N PHE A 159 2.08 5.30 -9.31
CA PHE A 159 2.25 3.85 -9.28
C PHE A 159 0.98 3.09 -8.85
N PHE A 160 0.12 3.68 -8.02
CA PHE A 160 -1.14 3.03 -7.66
C PHE A 160 -2.12 2.94 -8.83
N GLU A 161 -2.12 3.95 -9.70
CA GLU A 161 -2.91 3.91 -10.93
C GLU A 161 -2.44 2.78 -11.84
N GLU A 162 -1.13 2.56 -11.95
CA GLU A 162 -0.55 1.50 -12.76
C GLU A 162 -0.85 0.10 -12.21
N ILE A 163 -0.56 -0.15 -10.92
CA ILE A 163 -0.65 -1.49 -10.31
C ILE A 163 -2.10 -1.89 -9.97
N LEU A 164 -2.97 -0.93 -9.62
CA LEU A 164 -4.33 -1.20 -9.13
C LEU A 164 -5.44 -0.86 -10.14
N CYS A 165 -5.11 -0.45 -11.37
CA CYS A 165 -6.11 0.00 -12.36
C CYS A 165 -7.22 -1.03 -12.66
N ASN A 166 -6.91 -2.31 -12.57
CA ASN A 166 -7.85 -3.41 -12.81
C ASN A 166 -8.10 -4.26 -11.56
N ALA A 167 -7.58 -3.84 -10.40
CA ALA A 167 -7.72 -4.59 -9.17
C ALA A 167 -9.17 -4.54 -8.65
N LYS A 168 -9.76 -5.71 -8.39
CA LYS A 168 -11.10 -5.87 -7.82
C LYS A 168 -11.09 -5.80 -6.30
N ASN A 169 -9.95 -6.11 -5.68
CA ASN A 169 -9.72 -6.12 -4.26
C ASN A 169 -8.82 -4.96 -3.83
N ALA A 170 -9.16 -3.76 -4.28
CA ALA A 170 -8.54 -2.50 -3.89
C ALA A 170 -9.59 -1.38 -3.87
N VAL A 171 -9.36 -0.34 -3.07
CA VAL A 171 -10.18 0.88 -3.06
C VAL A 171 -9.30 2.08 -3.39
N VAL A 172 -9.59 2.72 -4.51
CA VAL A 172 -8.89 3.97 -4.91
C VAL A 172 -9.75 5.17 -4.54
N LEU A 173 -9.21 5.99 -3.63
CA LEU A 173 -9.82 7.23 -3.14
C LEU A 173 -9.49 8.38 -4.11
N ASN A 174 -10.49 9.16 -4.47
CA ASN A 174 -10.33 10.33 -5.36
C ASN A 174 -11.04 11.60 -4.84
N GLY A 175 -11.42 11.60 -3.55
CA GLY A 175 -12.12 12.71 -2.90
C GLY A 175 -13.64 12.70 -3.13
N GLN A 176 -14.17 11.79 -3.93
CA GLN A 176 -15.60 11.72 -4.24
C GLN A 176 -16.18 10.38 -3.77
N ASN A 177 -17.16 10.43 -2.87
CA ASN A 177 -17.86 9.25 -2.32
C ASN A 177 -16.90 8.18 -1.75
N ASP A 178 -15.74 8.59 -1.23
CA ASP A 178 -14.70 7.68 -0.78
C ASP A 178 -15.17 6.76 0.36
N LEU A 179 -15.96 7.30 1.29
CA LEU A 179 -16.57 6.49 2.36
C LEU A 179 -17.50 5.42 1.78
N ASP A 180 -18.35 5.79 0.80
CA ASP A 180 -19.29 4.84 0.20
C ASP A 180 -18.59 3.73 -0.57
N LYS A 181 -17.47 4.04 -1.24
CA LYS A 181 -16.62 3.03 -1.90
C LYS A 181 -16.08 2.02 -0.90
N ILE A 182 -15.54 2.49 0.25
CA ILE A 182 -15.02 1.64 1.30
C ILE A 182 -16.15 0.76 1.87
N LEU A 183 -17.29 1.36 2.21
CA LEU A 183 -18.45 0.64 2.75
C LEU A 183 -19.07 -0.35 1.75
N ALA A 184 -18.99 -0.09 0.45
CA ALA A 184 -19.43 -1.03 -0.57
C ALA A 184 -18.54 -2.27 -0.62
N VAL A 185 -17.20 -2.09 -0.53
CA VAL A 185 -16.25 -3.20 -0.48
C VAL A 185 -16.38 -3.98 0.84
N SER A 186 -16.65 -3.31 1.96
CA SER A 186 -16.80 -3.99 3.26
C SER A 186 -18.02 -4.93 3.30
N LYS A 187 -19.06 -4.62 2.54
CA LYS A 187 -20.27 -5.48 2.43
C LYS A 187 -20.12 -6.64 1.44
N LYS A 188 -19.06 -6.65 0.65
CA LYS A 188 -18.81 -7.71 -0.32
C LYS A 188 -18.37 -8.99 0.38
N ASP A 189 -18.93 -10.12 -0.02
CA ASP A 189 -18.41 -11.44 0.36
C ASP A 189 -17.05 -11.66 -0.30
N THR A 190 -15.99 -11.45 0.47
CA THR A 190 -14.61 -11.51 -0.01
C THR A 190 -14.07 -12.93 0.16
N LYS A 191 -13.66 -13.55 -0.95
CA LYS A 191 -13.09 -14.90 -0.97
C LYS A 191 -11.57 -14.85 -0.94
N ALA A 192 -10.96 -15.55 0.00
CA ALA A 192 -9.50 -15.62 0.14
C ALA A 192 -8.80 -16.04 -1.16
N GLU A 193 -9.35 -17.01 -1.88
CA GLU A 193 -8.82 -17.52 -3.14
C GLU A 193 -8.83 -16.47 -4.26
N GLU A 194 -9.87 -15.64 -4.31
CA GLU A 194 -9.97 -14.56 -5.31
C GLU A 194 -8.94 -13.48 -5.03
N VAL A 195 -8.78 -13.09 -3.75
CA VAL A 195 -7.78 -12.10 -3.33
C VAL A 195 -6.37 -12.62 -3.59
N TYR A 196 -6.12 -13.89 -3.22
CA TYR A 196 -4.82 -14.52 -3.45
C TYR A 196 -4.46 -14.55 -4.95
N THR A 197 -5.36 -15.04 -5.78
CA THR A 197 -5.11 -15.17 -7.23
C THR A 197 -4.82 -13.80 -7.86
N GLU A 198 -5.56 -12.77 -7.47
CA GLU A 198 -5.33 -11.41 -7.96
C GLU A 198 -3.98 -10.87 -7.51
N PHE A 199 -3.65 -11.00 -6.22
CA PHE A 199 -2.43 -10.44 -5.66
C PHE A 199 -1.18 -11.23 -6.05
N ASP A 200 -1.27 -12.53 -6.23
CA ASP A 200 -0.22 -13.36 -6.80
C ASP A 200 0.16 -12.87 -8.21
N SER A 201 -0.83 -12.61 -9.05
CA SER A 201 -0.61 -12.03 -10.39
C SER A 201 0.03 -10.63 -10.35
N LEU A 202 -0.36 -9.78 -9.36
CA LEU A 202 0.26 -8.47 -9.19
C LEU A 202 1.71 -8.59 -8.70
N PHE A 203 1.98 -9.52 -7.78
CA PHE A 203 3.33 -9.78 -7.29
C PHE A 203 4.25 -10.28 -8.39
N GLU A 204 3.79 -11.26 -9.17
CA GLU A 204 4.54 -11.79 -10.30
C GLU A 204 4.89 -10.70 -11.31
N LYS A 205 3.95 -9.81 -11.60
CA LYS A 205 4.17 -8.74 -12.58
C LYS A 205 5.08 -7.62 -12.09
N PHE A 206 4.97 -7.20 -10.82
CA PHE A 206 5.59 -5.96 -10.33
C PHE A 206 6.71 -6.18 -9.30
N TYR A 207 6.73 -7.32 -8.61
CA TYR A 207 7.62 -7.57 -7.46
C TYR A 207 8.41 -8.88 -7.57
N ASN A 208 8.46 -9.48 -8.76
CA ASN A 208 9.20 -10.72 -8.98
C ASN A 208 10.72 -10.46 -8.90
N THR A 209 11.32 -10.89 -7.79
CA THR A 209 12.74 -10.71 -7.49
C THR A 209 13.64 -11.38 -8.53
N GLU A 210 13.30 -12.59 -8.99
CA GLU A 210 14.12 -13.34 -9.96
C GLU A 210 14.16 -12.63 -11.31
N GLU A 211 13.01 -12.17 -11.81
CA GLU A 211 12.92 -11.41 -13.06
C GLU A 211 13.65 -10.07 -12.95
N HIS A 212 13.55 -9.35 -11.82
CA HIS A 212 14.32 -8.13 -11.62
C HIS A 212 15.83 -8.39 -11.65
N ILE A 213 16.33 -9.42 -10.95
CA ILE A 213 17.75 -9.79 -10.94
C ILE A 213 18.23 -10.15 -12.35
N LYS A 214 17.46 -10.94 -13.09
CA LYS A 214 17.78 -11.31 -14.45
C LYS A 214 17.92 -10.11 -15.38
N HIS A 215 16.94 -9.22 -15.39
CA HIS A 215 16.97 -8.00 -16.21
C HIS A 215 18.13 -7.06 -15.82
N ILE A 216 18.40 -6.90 -14.53
CA ILE A 216 19.54 -6.10 -14.04
C ILE A 216 20.87 -6.70 -14.54
N ALA A 217 21.02 -8.02 -14.43
CA ALA A 217 22.24 -8.71 -14.88
C ALA A 217 22.45 -8.56 -16.40
N GLU A 218 21.38 -8.64 -17.18
CA GLU A 218 21.43 -8.41 -18.64
C GLU A 218 21.83 -6.97 -18.98
N GLN A 219 21.25 -5.99 -18.29
CA GLN A 219 21.62 -4.58 -18.50
C GLN A 219 23.09 -4.30 -18.17
N ILE A 220 23.60 -4.86 -17.07
CA ILE A 220 25.01 -4.69 -16.67
C ILE A 220 25.95 -5.30 -17.72
N LYS A 221 25.64 -6.48 -18.26
CA LYS A 221 26.44 -7.10 -19.32
C LYS A 221 26.53 -6.25 -20.60
N ASN A 222 25.50 -5.49 -20.88
CA ASN A 222 25.41 -4.63 -22.07
C ASN A 222 26.03 -3.24 -21.87
N VAL A 223 26.48 -2.89 -20.67
CA VAL A 223 27.20 -1.62 -20.42
C VAL A 223 28.61 -1.75 -20.98
N LYS A 224 28.89 -1.06 -22.08
CA LYS A 224 30.26 -0.84 -22.52
C LYS A 224 30.88 0.23 -21.65
N PHE A 225 31.83 -0.15 -20.80
CA PHE A 225 32.69 0.82 -20.12
C PHE A 225 33.56 1.50 -21.20
N VAL A 226 33.34 2.78 -21.42
CA VAL A 226 34.16 3.64 -22.29
C VAL A 226 35.26 4.24 -21.44
#